data_4f80ae440cb2bf4f013d797d54a1bd09
#
_entry.id   4f80ae440cb2bf4f013d797d54a1bd09
#
_cell.length_a   1.000
_cell.length_b   1.000
_cell.length_c   1.000
_cell.angle_alpha   90.00
_cell.angle_beta   90.00
_cell.angle_gamma   90.00
#
_symmetry.space_group_name_H-M   'P 1'
#
loop_
_entity.id
_entity.type
_entity.pdbx_description
1 polymer ?
#
loop_
_entity_poly.entity_id
_entity_poly.type
_entity_poly.pdbx_seq_one_letter_code
_entity_poly.pdbx_strand_id
1 'polypeptide(L)'
;TAEQLVETIRPRDQHFPRPRLVAIENTHNRSGGRVFPQCDVDAIAEAAHARALSVHLDGARIWNASVATGRPPATLCEPVDSVCACFSKGLGAPVGSVLAGDTDFIARAHRYRKMLGGGMRQAGILAGACLHALDHHVERLADDHDNARVLAQALSNVDGLGCDPAQVETNIVVFEVTSMSGLDFVALAAEQGVKLAAIDRGRVRAVTHLGVSAADIREAAWRLSSLI
;
A
#
# COMPACT_ATOMS: atom_id res chain seq x y z
N THR A 1 -16.44 6.81 -1.05
CA THR A 1 -17.64 6.32 -1.74
C THR A 1 -17.88 7.08 -3.04
N ALA A 2 -18.76 6.55 -3.92
CA ALA A 2 -19.13 7.21 -5.17
C ALA A 2 -19.82 8.56 -4.92
N GLU A 3 -20.63 8.68 -3.86
CA GLU A 3 -21.28 9.93 -3.45
C GLU A 3 -20.25 11.02 -3.11
N GLN A 4 -19.23 10.68 -2.29
CA GLN A 4 -18.14 11.60 -1.94
C GLN A 4 -17.35 12.04 -3.18
N LEU A 5 -17.13 11.13 -4.15
CA LEU A 5 -16.52 11.51 -5.41
C LEU A 5 -17.37 12.56 -6.13
N VAL A 6 -18.66 12.31 -6.28
CA VAL A 6 -19.58 13.21 -7.00
C VAL A 6 -19.63 14.59 -6.37
N GLU A 7 -19.68 14.67 -5.05
CA GLU A 7 -19.67 15.94 -4.30
C GLU A 7 -18.35 16.72 -4.44
N THR A 8 -17.24 16.00 -4.65
CA THR A 8 -15.89 16.60 -4.76
C THR A 8 -15.59 17.11 -6.17
N ILE A 9 -16.32 16.65 -7.19
CA ILE A 9 -16.12 17.08 -8.59
C ILE A 9 -16.49 18.56 -8.74
N ARG A 10 -15.48 19.37 -9.09
CA ARG A 10 -15.66 20.81 -9.30
C ARG A 10 -16.53 21.07 -10.53
N PRO A 11 -17.44 22.06 -10.47
CA PRO A 11 -18.25 22.48 -11.62
C PRO A 11 -17.37 23.02 -12.75
N ARG A 12 -17.94 23.07 -13.96
CA ARG A 12 -17.31 23.79 -15.07
C ARG A 12 -17.41 25.29 -14.81
N ASP A 13 -16.30 25.87 -14.40
CA ASP A 13 -16.16 27.29 -14.15
C ASP A 13 -14.75 27.73 -14.57
N GLN A 14 -14.61 29.00 -15.03
CA GLN A 14 -13.32 29.53 -15.47
C GLN A 14 -12.27 29.63 -14.35
N HIS A 15 -12.71 29.64 -13.09
CA HIS A 15 -11.83 29.75 -11.91
C HIS A 15 -11.34 28.37 -11.42
N PHE A 16 -11.85 27.27 -11.97
CA PHE A 16 -11.47 25.91 -11.55
C PHE A 16 -10.81 25.11 -12.67
N PRO A 17 -9.71 24.41 -12.39
CA PRO A 17 -9.20 23.43 -13.34
C PRO A 17 -10.23 22.33 -13.54
N ARG A 18 -10.38 21.89 -14.80
CA ARG A 18 -11.31 20.79 -15.14
C ARG A 18 -10.78 19.48 -14.57
N PRO A 19 -11.54 18.77 -13.71
CA PRO A 19 -11.20 17.42 -13.31
C PRO A 19 -11.14 16.46 -14.52
N ARG A 20 -10.19 15.55 -14.54
CA ARG A 20 -10.00 14.58 -15.64
C ARG A 20 -9.69 13.19 -15.16
N LEU A 21 -9.27 13.04 -13.91
CA LEU A 21 -8.78 11.81 -13.34
C LEU A 21 -9.27 11.64 -11.92
N VAL A 22 -9.67 10.43 -11.59
CA VAL A 22 -9.85 9.94 -10.23
C VAL A 22 -8.69 9.01 -9.93
N ALA A 23 -8.02 9.18 -8.80
CA ALA A 23 -6.98 8.28 -8.32
C ALA A 23 -7.46 7.56 -7.06
N ILE A 24 -7.31 6.23 -7.05
CA ILE A 24 -7.64 5.34 -5.93
C ILE A 24 -6.35 4.63 -5.53
N GLU A 25 -6.14 4.38 -4.23
CA GLU A 25 -4.99 3.60 -3.75
C GLU A 25 -5.47 2.29 -3.09
N ASN A 26 -4.91 1.15 -3.52
CA ASN A 26 -5.19 -0.18 -2.94
C ASN A 26 -3.90 -1.05 -2.89
N THR A 27 -3.48 -1.54 -1.71
CA THR A 27 -4.02 -1.25 -0.37
C THR A 27 -3.59 0.13 0.07
N HIS A 28 -4.44 0.83 0.86
CA HIS A 28 -4.19 2.21 1.24
C HIS A 28 -3.16 2.32 2.38
N ASN A 29 -2.01 2.92 2.10
CA ASN A 29 -0.87 2.97 3.01
C ASN A 29 -1.16 3.70 4.34
N ARG A 30 -1.75 4.90 4.27
CA ARG A 30 -2.01 5.70 5.47
C ARG A 30 -3.17 5.19 6.32
N SER A 31 -4.02 4.32 5.75
CA SER A 31 -5.09 3.62 6.48
C SER A 31 -4.64 2.27 7.06
N GLY A 32 -3.31 2.04 7.17
CA GLY A 32 -2.81 0.79 7.75
C GLY A 32 -2.81 -0.39 6.77
N GLY A 33 -2.68 -0.15 5.47
CA GLY A 33 -2.64 -1.22 4.47
C GLY A 33 -4.00 -1.88 4.24
N ARG A 34 -5.10 -1.22 4.57
CA ARG A 34 -6.45 -1.75 4.37
C ARG A 34 -6.77 -1.91 2.89
N VAL A 35 -7.50 -2.97 2.60
CA VAL A 35 -8.01 -3.24 1.26
C VAL A 35 -9.19 -2.31 0.98
N PHE A 36 -9.20 -1.67 -0.18
CA PHE A 36 -10.35 -0.90 -0.63
C PHE A 36 -11.45 -1.89 -1.07
N PRO A 37 -12.67 -1.82 -0.50
CA PRO A 37 -13.74 -2.74 -0.89
C PRO A 37 -14.00 -2.69 -2.39
N GLN A 38 -14.03 -3.85 -3.07
CA GLN A 38 -14.17 -3.88 -4.53
C GLN A 38 -15.48 -3.24 -5.00
N CYS A 39 -16.56 -3.44 -4.28
CA CYS A 39 -17.85 -2.80 -4.62
C CYS A 39 -17.79 -1.27 -4.62
N ASP A 40 -16.95 -0.69 -3.74
CA ASP A 40 -16.76 0.76 -3.70
C ASP A 40 -15.86 1.23 -4.86
N VAL A 41 -14.83 0.43 -5.22
CA VAL A 41 -13.99 0.70 -6.39
C VAL A 41 -14.84 0.69 -7.67
N ASP A 42 -15.69 -0.34 -7.82
CA ASP A 42 -16.60 -0.49 -8.96
C ASP A 42 -17.55 0.71 -9.06
N ALA A 43 -18.21 1.08 -7.96
CA ALA A 43 -19.14 2.21 -7.92
C ALA A 43 -18.46 3.57 -8.20
N ILE A 44 -17.23 3.75 -7.69
CA ILE A 44 -16.42 4.97 -7.95
C ILE A 44 -16.05 5.03 -9.44
N ALA A 45 -15.62 3.92 -10.03
CA ALA A 45 -15.24 3.86 -11.43
C ALA A 45 -16.43 4.14 -12.34
N GLU A 46 -17.59 3.53 -12.08
CA GLU A 46 -18.82 3.79 -12.81
C GLU A 46 -19.23 5.29 -12.73
N ALA A 47 -19.21 5.87 -11.53
CA ALA A 47 -19.54 7.28 -11.31
C ALA A 47 -18.56 8.23 -12.01
N ALA A 48 -17.28 7.87 -12.09
CA ALA A 48 -16.23 8.61 -12.79
C ALA A 48 -16.41 8.55 -14.31
N HIS A 49 -16.60 7.35 -14.86
CA HIS A 49 -16.78 7.13 -16.29
C HIS A 49 -18.07 7.80 -16.81
N ALA A 50 -19.15 7.78 -16.05
CA ALA A 50 -20.38 8.50 -16.38
C ALA A 50 -20.17 10.02 -16.49
N ARG A 51 -19.04 10.55 -15.99
CA ARG A 51 -18.65 11.98 -16.04
C ARG A 51 -17.45 12.24 -16.94
N ALA A 52 -17.07 11.27 -17.77
CA ALA A 52 -15.91 11.33 -18.65
C ALA A 52 -14.58 11.63 -17.88
N LEU A 53 -14.46 11.08 -16.68
CA LEU A 53 -13.22 11.04 -15.93
C LEU A 53 -12.58 9.67 -16.09
N SER A 54 -11.25 9.63 -16.24
CA SER A 54 -10.49 8.38 -16.17
C SER A 54 -10.25 7.98 -14.72
N VAL A 55 -10.02 6.69 -14.48
CA VAL A 55 -9.68 6.15 -13.16
C VAL A 55 -8.31 5.52 -13.20
N HIS A 56 -7.44 5.96 -12.28
CA HIS A 56 -6.12 5.37 -12.05
C HIS A 56 -6.06 4.68 -10.70
N LEU A 57 -5.57 3.45 -10.67
CA LEU A 57 -5.31 2.72 -9.44
C LEU A 57 -3.82 2.80 -9.09
N ASP A 58 -3.50 3.48 -7.98
CA ASP A 58 -2.22 3.26 -7.30
C ASP A 58 -2.30 1.90 -6.61
N GLY A 59 -1.91 0.88 -7.35
CA GLY A 59 -1.84 -0.51 -6.91
C GLY A 59 -0.44 -0.88 -6.41
N ALA A 60 0.29 0.05 -5.80
CA ALA A 60 1.65 -0.22 -5.33
C ALA A 60 1.75 -1.44 -4.40
N ARG A 61 0.62 -1.82 -3.77
CA ARG A 61 0.46 -3.04 -2.95
C ARG A 61 -0.71 -3.91 -3.41
N ILE A 62 -1.02 -3.92 -4.70
CA ILE A 62 -2.13 -4.71 -5.25
C ILE A 62 -1.94 -6.22 -5.00
N TRP A 63 -0.71 -6.69 -4.92
CA TRP A 63 -0.37 -8.07 -4.58
C TRP A 63 -0.84 -8.43 -3.17
N ASN A 64 -0.70 -7.51 -2.20
CA ASN A 64 -1.23 -7.69 -0.86
C ASN A 64 -2.76 -7.73 -0.87
N ALA A 65 -3.42 -6.84 -1.63
CA ALA A 65 -4.87 -6.86 -1.79
C ALA A 65 -5.35 -8.18 -2.41
N SER A 66 -4.65 -8.67 -3.44
CA SER A 66 -4.92 -9.94 -4.10
C SER A 66 -4.88 -11.11 -3.12
N VAL A 67 -3.81 -11.22 -2.35
CA VAL A 67 -3.64 -12.31 -1.35
C VAL A 67 -4.67 -12.19 -0.22
N ALA A 68 -4.91 -10.99 0.29
CA ALA A 68 -5.87 -10.76 1.37
C ALA A 68 -7.33 -11.08 0.98
N THR A 69 -7.68 -10.87 -0.29
CA THR A 69 -9.06 -11.08 -0.79
C THR A 69 -9.25 -12.41 -1.50
N GLY A 70 -8.15 -13.11 -1.85
CA GLY A 70 -8.19 -14.30 -2.70
C GLY A 70 -8.57 -14.00 -4.16
N ARG A 71 -8.60 -12.73 -4.59
CA ARG A 71 -8.97 -12.33 -5.95
C ARG A 71 -7.74 -12.08 -6.80
N PRO A 72 -7.73 -12.52 -8.08
CA PRO A 72 -6.65 -12.19 -8.99
C PRO A 72 -6.46 -10.67 -9.15
N PRO A 73 -5.21 -10.17 -9.33
CA PRO A 73 -4.97 -8.75 -9.56
C PRO A 73 -5.75 -8.18 -10.75
N ALA A 74 -5.93 -8.98 -11.80
CA ALA A 74 -6.72 -8.59 -12.98
C ALA A 74 -8.16 -8.22 -12.62
N THR A 75 -8.80 -9.02 -11.76
CA THR A 75 -10.18 -8.75 -11.29
C THR A 75 -10.24 -7.48 -10.44
N LEU A 76 -9.23 -7.23 -9.58
CA LEU A 76 -9.18 -6.02 -8.77
C LEU A 76 -8.97 -4.75 -9.61
N CYS A 77 -8.35 -4.90 -10.79
CA CYS A 77 -8.05 -3.79 -11.71
C CYS A 77 -9.06 -3.63 -12.85
N GLU A 78 -10.05 -4.53 -12.97
CA GLU A 78 -11.01 -4.53 -14.09
C GLU A 78 -11.74 -3.19 -14.29
N PRO A 79 -12.19 -2.49 -13.23
CA PRO A 79 -12.98 -1.26 -13.40
C PRO A 79 -12.14 -0.01 -13.69
N VAL A 80 -10.80 -0.08 -13.69
CA VAL A 80 -9.94 1.11 -13.83
C VAL A 80 -9.25 1.19 -15.20
N ASP A 81 -8.96 2.42 -15.67
CA ASP A 81 -8.33 2.66 -16.97
C ASP A 81 -6.82 2.42 -16.95
N SER A 82 -6.19 2.58 -15.79
CA SER A 82 -4.76 2.35 -15.63
C SER A 82 -4.41 1.99 -14.19
N VAL A 83 -3.33 1.24 -14.03
CA VAL A 83 -2.82 0.82 -12.71
C VAL A 83 -1.30 0.86 -12.68
N CYS A 84 -0.73 1.29 -11.56
CA CYS A 84 0.67 1.02 -11.25
C CYS A 84 0.76 -0.05 -10.14
N ALA A 85 1.75 -0.95 -10.26
CA ALA A 85 2.03 -1.97 -9.26
C ALA A 85 3.53 -2.03 -8.96
N CYS A 86 3.91 -2.18 -7.68
CA CYS A 86 5.31 -2.24 -7.29
C CYS A 86 5.78 -3.66 -7.06
N PHE A 87 7.02 -3.95 -7.51
CA PHE A 87 7.76 -5.16 -7.19
C PHE A 87 8.73 -4.97 -6.01
N SER A 88 9.13 -3.72 -5.76
CA SER A 88 10.14 -3.34 -4.76
C SER A 88 9.56 -3.08 -3.36
N LYS A 89 8.40 -3.63 -3.05
CA LYS A 89 7.76 -3.60 -1.72
C LYS A 89 7.65 -5.02 -1.16
N GLY A 90 6.48 -5.50 -0.81
CA GLY A 90 6.29 -6.85 -0.24
C GLY A 90 6.86 -7.99 -1.08
N LEU A 91 6.89 -7.87 -2.40
CA LEU A 91 7.50 -8.86 -3.28
C LEU A 91 9.04 -8.93 -3.18
N GLY A 92 9.70 -7.93 -2.58
CA GLY A 92 11.13 -7.97 -2.29
C GLY A 92 12.06 -7.85 -3.49
N ALA A 93 11.58 -7.45 -4.67
CA ALA A 93 12.47 -7.15 -5.78
C ALA A 93 13.32 -5.91 -5.49
N PRO A 94 14.57 -5.83 -5.99
CA PRO A 94 15.49 -4.74 -5.67
C PRO A 94 15.01 -3.37 -6.16
N VAL A 95 14.23 -3.34 -7.23
CA VAL A 95 13.63 -2.14 -7.83
C VAL A 95 12.36 -2.51 -8.59
N GLY A 96 11.64 -1.48 -8.99
CA GLY A 96 10.69 -1.56 -10.07
C GLY A 96 9.25 -1.39 -9.66
N SER A 97 8.56 -0.80 -10.61
CA SER A 97 7.11 -0.76 -10.71
C SER A 97 6.71 -0.95 -12.17
N VAL A 98 5.55 -1.48 -12.38
CA VAL A 98 4.94 -1.60 -13.70
C VAL A 98 3.75 -0.66 -13.78
N LEU A 99 3.55 -0.09 -14.96
CA LEU A 99 2.36 0.67 -15.33
C LEU A 99 1.61 -0.14 -16.40
N ALA A 100 0.33 -0.38 -16.19
CA ALA A 100 -0.55 -1.05 -17.13
C ALA A 100 -1.76 -0.17 -17.48
N GLY A 101 -2.28 -0.34 -18.69
CA GLY A 101 -3.39 0.39 -19.25
C GLY A 101 -3.56 0.04 -20.72
N ASP A 102 -4.37 0.79 -21.46
CA ASP A 102 -4.53 0.57 -22.90
C ASP A 102 -3.23 0.86 -23.70
N THR A 103 -3.19 0.41 -24.93
CA THR A 103 -2.02 0.52 -25.80
C THR A 103 -1.59 1.96 -26.04
N ASP A 104 -2.54 2.87 -26.25
CA ASP A 104 -2.24 4.29 -26.52
C ASP A 104 -1.73 5.01 -25.27
N PHE A 105 -2.31 4.69 -24.11
CA PHE A 105 -1.82 5.19 -22.85
C PHE A 105 -0.39 4.73 -22.58
N ILE A 106 -0.09 3.45 -22.79
CA ILE A 106 1.26 2.91 -22.56
C ILE A 106 2.27 3.45 -23.58
N ALA A 107 1.89 3.66 -24.83
CA ALA A 107 2.77 4.29 -25.82
C ALA A 107 3.19 5.71 -25.40
N ARG A 108 2.24 6.52 -24.90
CA ARG A 108 2.54 7.85 -24.33
C ARG A 108 3.38 7.77 -23.08
N ALA A 109 3.02 6.87 -22.14
CA ALA A 109 3.75 6.67 -20.88
C ALA A 109 5.21 6.26 -21.13
N HIS A 110 5.47 5.39 -22.11
CA HIS A 110 6.81 4.97 -22.51
C HIS A 110 7.67 6.16 -22.95
N ARG A 111 7.11 7.12 -23.69
CA ARG A 111 7.81 8.36 -24.07
C ARG A 111 8.10 9.24 -22.84
N TYR A 112 7.11 9.43 -21.97
CA TYR A 112 7.29 10.20 -20.73
C TYR A 112 8.33 9.55 -19.81
N ARG A 113 8.35 8.23 -19.68
CA ARG A 113 9.39 7.52 -18.94
C ARG A 113 10.79 7.90 -19.44
N LYS A 114 10.99 7.97 -20.75
CA LYS A 114 12.28 8.38 -21.33
C LYS A 114 12.59 9.85 -21.02
N MET A 115 11.63 10.74 -21.19
CA MET A 115 11.79 12.18 -20.96
C MET A 115 12.14 12.50 -19.49
N LEU A 116 11.59 11.74 -18.55
CA LEU A 116 11.79 11.90 -17.11
C LEU A 116 13.00 11.14 -16.56
N GLY A 117 13.84 10.56 -17.43
CA GLY A 117 15.06 9.87 -17.02
C GLY A 117 14.89 8.39 -16.64
N GLY A 118 13.67 7.83 -16.71
CA GLY A 118 13.38 6.43 -16.36
C GLY A 118 13.67 5.40 -17.46
N GLY A 119 14.28 5.80 -18.57
CA GLY A 119 14.56 4.94 -19.73
C GLY A 119 15.88 4.16 -19.59
N MET A 120 15.96 3.24 -18.63
CA MET A 120 17.13 2.39 -18.41
C MET A 120 17.33 1.41 -19.55
N ARG A 121 18.59 1.26 -20.02
CA ARG A 121 19.02 0.17 -20.92
C ARG A 121 19.37 -1.06 -20.09
N GLN A 122 19.41 -2.24 -20.75
CA GLN A 122 19.75 -3.52 -20.13
C GLN A 122 18.98 -3.80 -18.83
N ALA A 123 17.70 -3.42 -18.78
CA ALA A 123 16.83 -3.60 -17.64
C ALA A 123 16.46 -5.10 -17.37
N GLY A 124 16.91 -6.02 -18.23
CA GLY A 124 16.61 -7.45 -18.13
C GLY A 124 17.07 -8.08 -16.81
N ILE A 125 18.19 -7.64 -16.22
CA ILE A 125 18.64 -8.12 -14.91
C ILE A 125 17.61 -7.79 -13.83
N LEU A 126 17.09 -6.56 -13.84
CA LEU A 126 16.07 -6.11 -12.90
C LEU A 126 14.72 -6.77 -13.17
N ALA A 127 14.37 -6.94 -14.46
CA ALA A 127 13.15 -7.65 -14.86
C ALA A 127 13.19 -9.12 -14.45
N GLY A 128 14.35 -9.78 -14.52
CA GLY A 128 14.55 -11.15 -14.03
C GLY A 128 14.25 -11.27 -12.53
N ALA A 129 14.73 -10.30 -11.72
CA ALA A 129 14.41 -10.27 -10.30
C ALA A 129 12.90 -10.04 -10.04
N CYS A 130 12.24 -9.20 -10.85
CA CYS A 130 10.79 -8.99 -10.75
C CYS A 130 10.00 -10.26 -11.13
N LEU A 131 10.41 -10.99 -12.19
CA LEU A 131 9.79 -12.26 -12.57
C LEU A 131 9.93 -13.30 -11.47
N HIS A 132 11.15 -13.46 -10.93
CA HIS A 132 11.36 -14.35 -9.78
C HIS A 132 10.43 -14.01 -8.60
N ALA A 133 10.30 -12.72 -8.29
CA ALA A 133 9.42 -12.27 -7.21
C ALA A 133 7.93 -12.57 -7.49
N LEU A 134 7.48 -12.46 -8.74
CA LEU A 134 6.13 -12.85 -9.15
C LEU A 134 5.89 -14.35 -9.01
N ASP A 135 6.86 -15.16 -9.41
CA ASP A 135 6.73 -16.62 -9.40
C ASP A 135 6.82 -17.23 -7.98
N HIS A 136 7.51 -16.56 -7.04
CA HIS A 136 7.86 -17.16 -5.76
C HIS A 136 7.44 -16.35 -4.51
N HIS A 137 7.10 -15.06 -4.65
CA HIS A 137 6.88 -14.21 -3.48
C HIS A 137 5.44 -13.73 -3.31
N VAL A 138 4.55 -13.93 -4.28
CA VAL A 138 3.17 -13.46 -4.16
C VAL A 138 2.44 -14.22 -3.05
N GLU A 139 2.44 -15.54 -3.08
CA GLU A 139 1.72 -16.36 -2.10
C GLU A 139 2.26 -16.18 -0.68
N ARG A 140 3.59 -16.02 -0.53
CA ARG A 140 4.20 -15.79 0.77
C ARG A 140 3.84 -14.45 1.43
N LEU A 141 3.21 -13.51 0.72
CA LEU A 141 2.66 -12.30 1.35
C LEU A 141 1.65 -12.64 2.46
N ALA A 142 1.06 -13.82 2.42
CA ALA A 142 0.21 -14.32 3.51
C ALA A 142 0.98 -14.40 4.84
N ASP A 143 2.26 -14.80 4.80
CA ASP A 143 3.11 -14.85 6.01
C ASP A 143 3.34 -13.46 6.59
N ASP A 144 3.49 -12.43 5.72
CA ASP A 144 3.62 -11.05 6.14
C ASP A 144 2.32 -10.55 6.80
N HIS A 145 1.16 -10.94 6.27
CA HIS A 145 -0.14 -10.59 6.86
C HIS A 145 -0.34 -11.27 8.22
N ASP A 146 0.04 -12.53 8.35
CA ASP A 146 -0.02 -13.27 9.62
C ASP A 146 0.91 -12.65 10.66
N ASN A 147 2.13 -12.32 10.28
CA ASN A 147 3.10 -11.62 11.11
C ASN A 147 2.57 -10.25 11.58
N ALA A 148 1.91 -9.50 10.72
CA ALA A 148 1.28 -8.22 11.08
C ALA A 148 0.17 -8.42 12.12
N ARG A 149 -0.69 -9.44 11.94
CA ARG A 149 -1.76 -9.76 12.91
C ARG A 149 -1.19 -10.19 14.27
N VAL A 150 -0.13 -11.01 14.28
CA VAL A 150 0.55 -11.42 15.53
C VAL A 150 1.13 -10.20 16.25
N LEU A 151 1.79 -9.29 15.53
CA LEU A 151 2.30 -8.05 16.11
C LEU A 151 1.17 -7.20 16.70
N ALA A 152 0.11 -6.96 15.94
CA ALA A 152 -1.02 -6.16 16.37
C ALA A 152 -1.70 -6.74 17.62
N GLN A 153 -1.89 -8.05 17.66
CA GLN A 153 -2.46 -8.75 18.83
C GLN A 153 -1.57 -8.60 20.07
N ALA A 154 -0.25 -8.64 19.91
CA ALA A 154 0.66 -8.43 21.02
C ALA A 154 0.61 -6.98 21.53
N LEU A 155 0.63 -5.99 20.61
CA LEU A 155 0.60 -4.58 20.97
C LEU A 155 -0.75 -4.15 21.58
N SER A 156 -1.86 -4.78 21.19
CA SER A 156 -3.18 -4.47 21.76
C SER A 156 -3.34 -4.81 23.23
N ASN A 157 -2.44 -5.60 23.79
CA ASN A 157 -2.42 -5.97 25.20
C ASN A 157 -1.45 -5.12 26.06
N VAL A 158 -0.86 -4.08 25.45
CA VAL A 158 0.11 -3.22 26.15
C VAL A 158 -0.56 -1.90 26.51
N ASP A 159 -0.65 -1.61 27.81
CA ASP A 159 -1.14 -0.31 28.28
C ASP A 159 -0.26 0.81 27.71
N GLY A 160 -0.90 1.84 27.15
CA GLY A 160 -0.18 2.93 26.49
C GLY A 160 0.04 2.75 24.99
N LEU A 161 -0.28 1.57 24.42
CA LEU A 161 -0.32 1.33 22.97
C LEU A 161 -1.75 1.05 22.52
N GLY A 162 -2.30 1.92 21.69
CA GLY A 162 -3.63 1.77 21.09
C GLY A 162 -3.55 1.04 19.75
N CYS A 163 -3.77 -0.26 19.74
CA CYS A 163 -3.77 -1.08 18.52
C CYS A 163 -5.07 -1.88 18.42
N ASP A 164 -5.74 -1.82 17.29
CA ASP A 164 -6.90 -2.68 17.00
C ASP A 164 -6.52 -3.76 15.97
N PRO A 165 -6.33 -5.02 16.40
CA PRO A 165 -5.98 -6.12 15.49
C PRO A 165 -7.00 -6.34 14.37
N ALA A 166 -8.28 -6.01 14.58
CA ALA A 166 -9.33 -6.16 13.57
C ALA A 166 -9.15 -5.20 12.37
N GLN A 167 -8.35 -4.15 12.53
CA GLN A 167 -8.04 -3.21 11.45
C GLN A 167 -6.85 -3.66 10.59
N VAL A 168 -6.14 -4.73 10.97
CA VAL A 168 -4.95 -5.22 10.26
C VAL A 168 -5.35 -6.27 9.24
N GLU A 169 -5.50 -5.83 8.00
CA GLU A 169 -5.92 -6.67 6.87
C GLU A 169 -4.74 -7.24 6.08
N THR A 170 -3.61 -6.51 6.08
CA THR A 170 -2.41 -6.89 5.31
C THR A 170 -1.14 -6.75 6.16
N ASN A 171 -0.06 -6.30 5.58
CA ASN A 171 1.27 -6.27 6.19
C ASN A 171 1.62 -4.96 6.92
N ILE A 172 0.67 -4.10 7.20
CA ILE A 172 0.90 -2.83 7.87
C ILE A 172 0.11 -2.80 9.18
N VAL A 173 0.81 -2.50 10.28
CA VAL A 173 0.22 -2.27 11.59
C VAL A 173 0.37 -0.79 11.94
N VAL A 174 -0.74 -0.12 12.17
CA VAL A 174 -0.75 1.26 12.71
C VAL A 174 -1.27 1.19 14.13
N PHE A 175 -0.55 1.81 15.04
CA PHE A 175 -0.91 1.88 16.45
C PHE A 175 -0.63 3.26 17.03
N GLU A 176 -1.35 3.62 18.06
CA GLU A 176 -1.18 4.87 18.80
C GLU A 176 -0.23 4.68 20.00
N VAL A 177 0.56 5.70 20.29
CA VAL A 177 1.40 5.79 21.48
C VAL A 177 0.88 6.95 22.32
N THR A 178 0.45 6.65 23.55
CA THR A 178 -0.20 7.66 24.42
C THR A 178 0.74 8.27 25.45
N SER A 179 1.83 7.58 25.81
CA SER A 179 2.77 7.99 26.86
C SER A 179 3.84 8.99 26.39
N MET A 180 4.10 9.03 25.06
CA MET A 180 5.12 9.89 24.44
C MET A 180 4.77 10.21 23.00
N SER A 181 5.60 11.04 22.33
CA SER A 181 5.41 11.29 20.90
C SER A 181 5.80 10.06 20.06
N GLY A 182 5.13 9.88 18.89
CA GLY A 182 5.48 8.80 17.96
C GLY A 182 6.93 8.88 17.48
N LEU A 183 7.53 10.08 17.39
CA LEU A 183 8.93 10.24 17.02
C LEU A 183 9.87 9.75 18.11
N ASP A 184 9.59 10.08 19.39
CA ASP A 184 10.40 9.61 20.52
C ASP A 184 10.31 8.09 20.66
N PHE A 185 9.10 7.53 20.51
CA PHE A 185 8.89 6.09 20.53
C PHE A 185 9.69 5.37 19.43
N VAL A 186 9.66 5.91 18.20
CA VAL A 186 10.43 5.34 17.07
C VAL A 186 11.93 5.40 17.33
N ALA A 187 12.43 6.48 17.96
CA ALA A 187 13.84 6.58 18.35
C ALA A 187 14.23 5.52 19.38
N LEU A 188 13.45 5.36 20.45
CA LEU A 188 13.67 4.33 21.47
C LEU A 188 13.57 2.91 20.90
N ALA A 189 12.59 2.67 20.01
CA ALA A 189 12.45 1.38 19.33
C ALA A 189 13.70 1.06 18.47
N ALA A 190 14.25 2.06 17.80
CA ALA A 190 15.47 1.89 17.00
C ALA A 190 16.70 1.52 17.84
N GLU A 191 16.82 2.09 19.06
CA GLU A 191 17.87 1.71 20.03
C GLU A 191 17.74 0.22 20.45
N GLN A 192 16.52 -0.29 20.48
CA GLN A 192 16.23 -1.72 20.71
C GLN A 192 16.30 -2.57 19.43
N GLY A 193 16.76 -2.00 18.30
CA GLY A 193 16.89 -2.70 17.02
C GLY A 193 15.59 -2.91 16.26
N VAL A 194 14.48 -2.25 16.67
CA VAL A 194 13.20 -2.31 15.96
C VAL A 194 12.99 -1.04 15.15
N LYS A 195 12.94 -1.17 13.82
CA LYS A 195 12.78 -0.05 12.89
C LYS A 195 11.31 0.19 12.58
N LEU A 196 10.81 1.35 12.92
CA LEU A 196 9.44 1.79 12.74
C LEU A 196 9.41 3.15 12.02
N ALA A 197 8.21 3.64 11.70
CA ALA A 197 8.02 4.97 11.14
C ALA A 197 6.89 5.72 11.86
N ALA A 198 7.14 6.93 12.33
CA ALA A 198 6.09 7.80 12.80
C ALA A 198 5.22 8.30 11.62
N ILE A 199 3.90 8.24 11.76
CA ILE A 199 2.94 8.78 10.78
C ILE A 199 2.64 10.24 11.12
N ASP A 200 2.41 10.49 12.40
CA ASP A 200 2.15 11.80 12.99
C ASP A 200 2.59 11.83 14.46
N ARG A 201 2.09 12.81 15.22
CA ARG A 201 2.53 13.03 16.58
C ARG A 201 2.31 11.84 17.53
N GLY A 202 1.23 11.07 17.33
CA GLY A 202 0.85 9.97 18.25
C GLY A 202 0.82 8.60 17.57
N ARG A 203 0.84 8.53 16.21
CA ARG A 203 0.70 7.26 15.51
C ARG A 203 2.00 6.78 14.90
N VAL A 204 2.24 5.49 15.06
CA VAL A 204 3.41 4.78 14.57
C VAL A 204 2.97 3.67 13.62
N ARG A 205 3.78 3.39 12.62
CA ARG A 205 3.58 2.33 11.63
C ARG A 205 4.71 1.33 11.68
N ALA A 206 4.35 0.06 11.81
CA ALA A 206 5.20 -1.09 11.54
C ALA A 206 4.82 -1.72 10.19
N VAL A 207 5.79 -2.30 9.49
CA VAL A 207 5.57 -3.00 8.22
C VAL A 207 6.28 -4.34 8.28
N THR A 208 5.53 -5.43 8.12
CA THR A 208 6.09 -6.77 8.00
C THR A 208 6.47 -7.06 6.54
N HIS A 209 7.52 -7.82 6.33
CA HIS A 209 8.06 -8.09 5.01
C HIS A 209 8.96 -9.33 5.01
N LEU A 210 9.37 -9.80 3.84
CA LEU A 210 10.22 -10.96 3.59
C LEU A 210 11.45 -11.08 4.52
N GLY A 211 12.00 -9.98 4.98
CA GLY A 211 13.21 -9.96 5.82
C GLY A 211 12.95 -10.11 7.32
N VAL A 212 11.70 -10.35 7.76
CA VAL A 212 11.35 -10.56 9.18
C VAL A 212 10.55 -11.85 9.34
N SER A 213 11.06 -12.71 10.22
CA SER A 213 10.42 -13.99 10.54
C SER A 213 9.37 -13.83 11.65
N ALA A 214 8.55 -14.87 11.85
CA ALA A 214 7.63 -14.93 12.98
C ALA A 214 8.34 -14.89 14.36
N ALA A 215 9.60 -15.32 14.43
CA ALA A 215 10.40 -15.19 15.64
C ALA A 215 10.81 -13.73 15.89
N ASP A 216 11.26 -13.03 14.84
CA ASP A 216 11.60 -11.62 14.92
C ASP A 216 10.39 -10.75 15.32
N ILE A 217 9.21 -11.11 14.86
CA ILE A 217 7.97 -10.39 15.22
C ILE A 217 7.65 -10.56 16.71
N ARG A 218 7.79 -11.75 17.26
CA ARG A 218 7.58 -11.98 18.72
C ARG A 218 8.60 -11.23 19.56
N GLU A 219 9.86 -11.22 19.11
CA GLU A 219 10.93 -10.48 19.78
C GLU A 219 10.68 -8.97 19.69
N ALA A 220 10.29 -8.45 18.50
CA ALA A 220 9.93 -7.04 18.34
C ALA A 220 8.77 -6.63 19.23
N ALA A 221 7.72 -7.45 19.33
CA ALA A 221 6.57 -7.18 20.19
C ALA A 221 7.00 -7.07 21.67
N TRP A 222 7.85 -7.99 22.13
CA TRP A 222 8.39 -7.96 23.50
C TRP A 222 9.22 -6.69 23.77
N ARG A 223 10.13 -6.34 22.85
CA ARG A 223 10.95 -5.13 22.98
C ARG A 223 10.10 -3.86 23.00
N LEU A 224 9.10 -3.76 22.11
CA LEU A 224 8.22 -2.60 22.06
C LEU A 224 7.37 -2.46 23.33
N SER A 225 6.92 -3.58 23.91
CA SER A 225 6.17 -3.58 25.16
C SER A 225 6.98 -3.05 26.35
N SER A 226 8.30 -3.20 26.31
CA SER A 226 9.20 -2.74 27.39
C SER A 226 9.57 -1.26 27.31
N LEU A 227 9.08 -0.54 26.30
CA LEU A 227 9.33 0.89 26.12
C LEU A 227 8.27 1.80 26.78
N ILE A 228 7.20 1.21 27.29
CA ILE A 228 6.05 1.95 27.85
C ILE A 228 6.03 1.90 29.39
#